data_e49199aabcd6e952ae0db7b184c2ce72
#
_entry.id   e49199aabcd6e952ae0db7b184c2ce72
#
_cell.length_a   1.000
_cell.length_b   1.000
_cell.length_c   1.000
_cell.angle_alpha   90.00
_cell.angle_beta   90.00
_cell.angle_gamma   90.00
#
_symmetry.space_group_name_H-M   'P 1'
#
loop_
_entity.id
_entity.type
_entity.pdbx_description
1 polymer ?
#
loop_
_entity_poly.entity_id
_entity_poly.type
_entity_poly.pdbx_seq_one_letter_code
_entity_poly.pdbx_strand_id
1 'polypeptide(L)'
;MILVGDIGNTDIKISLYSNHKKLILKKRINPILLNLNKLNFHFSFLKKYLKSIDKILFCSVVPNKFIKIKKYFEKITNKKCYELKKLKIEKLIKIEVKKNQVGSDRLANAISVLE
;
A
#
# COMPACT_ATOMS: atom_id res chain seq x y z
N MET A 1 -4.08 -10.35 -5.26
CA MET A 1 -4.40 -9.03 -4.73
C MET A 1 -3.17 -8.15 -4.67
N ILE A 2 -3.36 -6.85 -4.71
CA ILE A 2 -2.28 -5.87 -4.65
C ILE A 2 -2.43 -5.05 -3.37
N LEU A 3 -1.38 -5.04 -2.55
CA LEU A 3 -1.33 -4.22 -1.35
C LEU A 3 -0.55 -2.94 -1.64
N VAL A 4 -1.16 -1.81 -1.35
CA VAL A 4 -0.56 -0.50 -1.58
C VAL A 4 -0.47 0.26 -0.27
N GLY A 5 0.69 0.79 0.03
CA GLY A 5 0.90 1.58 1.24
C GLY A 5 1.55 2.93 0.96
N ASP A 6 1.10 3.94 1.67
CA ASP A 6 1.70 5.28 1.65
C ASP A 6 2.03 5.66 3.09
N ILE A 7 3.32 5.75 3.39
CA ILE A 7 3.81 6.05 4.73
C ILE A 7 4.24 7.51 4.78
N GLY A 8 3.37 8.34 5.33
CA GLY A 8 3.64 9.76 5.51
C GLY A 8 3.95 10.11 6.97
N ASN A 9 4.31 11.37 7.19
CA ASN A 9 4.59 11.89 8.53
C ASN A 9 3.34 12.01 9.39
N THR A 10 2.22 12.33 8.78
CA THR A 10 0.96 12.58 9.49
C THR A 10 -0.07 11.48 9.30
N ASP A 11 0.14 10.60 8.34
CA ASP A 11 -0.85 9.61 7.97
C ASP A 11 -0.19 8.42 7.26
N ILE A 12 -0.64 7.21 7.60
CA ILE A 12 -0.26 5.99 6.89
C ILE A 12 -1.54 5.46 6.26
N LYS A 13 -1.53 5.31 4.94
CA LYS A 13 -2.68 4.81 4.20
C LYS A 13 -2.36 3.43 3.64
N ILE A 14 -3.20 2.47 3.94
CA ILE A 14 -3.07 1.10 3.44
C ILE A 14 -4.30 0.78 2.62
N SER A 15 -4.09 0.30 1.41
CA SER A 15 -5.18 -0.07 0.50
C SER A 15 -4.93 -1.46 -0.07
N LEU A 16 -5.99 -2.23 -0.23
CA LEU A 16 -5.92 -3.55 -0.82
C LEU A 16 -6.85 -3.61 -2.03
N TYR A 17 -6.30 -4.03 -3.16
CA TYR A 17 -7.04 -4.15 -4.42
C TYR A 17 -7.13 -5.61 -4.85
N SER A 18 -8.28 -5.98 -5.44
CA SER A 18 -8.46 -7.31 -6.02
C SER A 18 -7.65 -7.47 -7.31
N ASN A 19 -7.58 -8.70 -7.81
CA ASN A 19 -6.98 -8.97 -9.12
C ASN A 19 -7.75 -8.30 -10.26
N HIS A 20 -9.00 -7.96 -10.04
CA HIS A 20 -9.81 -7.18 -10.96
C HIS A 20 -9.66 -5.67 -10.74
N LYS A 21 -8.70 -5.28 -9.92
CA LYS A 21 -8.30 -3.89 -9.66
C LYS A 21 -9.38 -3.05 -8.99
N LYS A 22 -10.21 -3.70 -8.18
CA LYS A 22 -11.23 -3.04 -7.36
C LYS A 22 -10.75 -2.92 -5.93
N LEU A 23 -11.08 -1.81 -5.29
CA LEU A 23 -10.73 -1.60 -3.90
C LEU A 23 -11.51 -2.56 -3.01
N ILE A 24 -10.78 -3.36 -2.23
CA ILE A 24 -11.36 -4.28 -1.26
C ILE A 24 -11.48 -3.61 0.10
N LEU A 25 -10.41 -2.95 0.53
CA LEU A 25 -10.40 -2.21 1.79
C LEU A 25 -9.38 -1.09 1.75
N LYS A 26 -9.61 -0.10 2.60
CA LYS A 26 -8.70 1.02 2.79
C LYS A 26 -8.70 1.37 4.27
N LYS A 27 -7.52 1.60 4.83
CA LYS A 27 -7.39 1.97 6.22
C LYS A 27 -6.32 3.03 6.40
N ARG A 28 -6.59 3.98 7.31
CA ARG A 28 -5.62 4.96 7.76
C ARG A 28 -5.13 4.60 9.14
N ILE A 29 -3.85 4.78 9.36
CA ILE A 29 -3.23 4.57 10.67
C ILE A 29 -2.48 5.85 11.03
N ASN A 30 -2.71 6.34 12.24
CA ASN A 30 -1.97 7.48 12.74
C ASN A 30 -0.54 7.04 13.07
N PRO A 31 0.49 7.64 12.46
CA PRO A 31 1.89 7.24 12.70
C PRO A 31 2.32 7.38 14.16
N ILE A 32 1.72 8.32 14.90
CA ILE A 32 2.03 8.52 16.32
C ILE A 32 1.58 7.31 17.14
N LEU A 33 0.48 6.69 16.76
CA LEU A 33 -0.08 5.53 17.48
C LEU A 33 0.54 4.22 17.01
N LEU A 34 1.31 4.22 15.94
CA LEU A 34 1.91 3.02 15.40
C LEU A 34 3.07 2.55 16.29
N ASN A 35 2.93 1.36 16.85
CA ASN A 35 4.00 0.73 17.59
C ASN A 35 4.69 -0.29 16.68
N LEU A 36 5.96 -0.02 16.32
CA LEU A 36 6.72 -0.86 15.40
C LEU A 36 7.00 -2.26 15.96
N ASN A 37 6.84 -2.45 17.27
CA ASN A 37 6.97 -3.78 17.88
C ASN A 37 5.65 -4.55 17.91
N LYS A 38 4.56 -3.94 17.48
CA LYS A 38 3.21 -4.53 17.47
C LYS A 38 2.57 -4.44 16.10
N LEU A 39 3.34 -4.69 15.04
CA LEU A 39 2.82 -4.60 13.67
C LEU A 39 1.74 -5.64 13.40
N ASN A 40 1.82 -6.82 14.02
CA ASN A 40 0.75 -7.81 13.91
C ASN A 40 -0.60 -7.27 14.37
N PHE A 41 -0.61 -6.49 15.42
CA PHE A 41 -1.83 -5.85 15.92
C PHE A 41 -2.34 -4.79 14.95
N HIS A 42 -1.45 -3.91 14.51
CA HIS A 42 -1.84 -2.80 13.64
C HIS A 42 -2.34 -3.25 12.27
N PHE A 43 -1.80 -4.35 11.74
CA PHE A 43 -2.16 -4.86 10.42
C PHE A 43 -3.02 -6.12 10.48
N SER A 44 -3.63 -6.41 11.63
CA SER A 44 -4.49 -7.58 11.79
C SER A 44 -5.68 -7.60 10.82
N PHE A 45 -6.13 -6.43 10.36
CA PHE A 45 -7.22 -6.33 9.40
C PHE A 45 -6.89 -6.96 8.03
N LEU A 46 -5.59 -7.20 7.75
CA LEU A 46 -5.15 -7.85 6.52
C LEU A 46 -5.00 -9.36 6.66
N LYS A 47 -5.12 -9.88 7.87
CA LYS A 47 -4.75 -11.27 8.17
C LYS A 47 -5.42 -12.29 7.25
N LYS A 48 -6.69 -12.14 6.96
CA LYS A 48 -7.42 -13.07 6.09
C LYS A 48 -7.05 -12.97 4.62
N TYR A 49 -6.36 -11.91 4.23
CA TYR A 49 -5.98 -11.68 2.83
C TYR A 49 -4.52 -12.01 2.53
N LEU A 50 -3.70 -12.30 3.53
CA LEU A 50 -2.24 -12.40 3.38
C LEU A 50 -1.84 -13.41 2.30
N LYS A 51 -2.51 -14.55 2.22
CA LYS A 51 -2.20 -15.58 1.22
C LYS A 51 -2.59 -15.16 -0.20
N SER A 52 -3.49 -14.21 -0.33
CA SER A 52 -3.98 -13.73 -1.61
C SER A 52 -3.21 -12.53 -2.14
N ILE A 53 -2.29 -11.98 -1.36
CA ILE A 53 -1.50 -10.83 -1.77
C ILE A 53 -0.38 -11.30 -2.69
N ASP A 54 -0.38 -10.79 -3.93
CA ASP A 54 0.62 -11.13 -4.93
C ASP A 54 1.70 -10.06 -5.05
N LYS A 55 1.35 -8.82 -4.83
CA LYS A 55 2.25 -7.67 -5.00
C LYS A 55 2.06 -6.68 -3.86
N ILE A 56 3.18 -6.09 -3.44
CA ILE A 56 3.20 -5.12 -2.36
C ILE A 56 3.99 -3.91 -2.84
N LEU A 57 3.32 -2.76 -2.87
CA LEU A 57 3.88 -1.51 -3.37
C LEU A 57 3.73 -0.44 -2.30
N PHE A 58 4.86 0.13 -1.88
CA PHE A 58 4.84 1.18 -0.87
C PHE A 58 5.56 2.42 -1.37
N CYS A 59 5.09 3.58 -0.94
CA CYS A 59 5.89 4.80 -0.99
C CYS A 59 6.02 5.34 0.43
N SER A 60 7.14 5.98 0.72
CA SER A 60 7.40 6.48 2.07
C SER A 60 8.24 7.74 2.04
N VAL A 61 7.89 8.67 2.95
CA VAL A 61 8.74 9.82 3.28
C VAL A 61 9.36 9.66 4.66
N VAL A 62 9.18 8.49 5.29
CA VAL A 62 9.70 8.19 6.64
C VAL A 62 10.48 6.88 6.57
N PRO A 63 11.78 6.94 6.18
CA PRO A 63 12.56 5.73 5.91
C PRO A 63 12.62 4.72 7.04
N ASN A 64 12.77 5.18 8.27
CA ASN A 64 12.91 4.27 9.42
C ASN A 64 11.66 3.41 9.64
N LYS A 65 10.48 4.00 9.51
CA LYS A 65 9.22 3.27 9.63
C LYS A 65 9.02 2.33 8.45
N PHE A 66 9.35 2.80 7.25
CA PHE A 66 9.21 2.00 6.06
C PHE A 66 10.03 0.72 6.11
N ILE A 67 11.30 0.79 6.54
CA ILE A 67 12.17 -0.39 6.60
C ILE A 67 11.55 -1.48 7.48
N LYS A 68 11.02 -1.12 8.65
CA LYS A 68 10.41 -2.08 9.56
C LYS A 68 9.10 -2.65 9.03
N ILE A 69 8.27 -1.82 8.43
CA ILE A 69 7.01 -2.25 7.82
C ILE A 69 7.28 -3.16 6.63
N LYS A 70 8.26 -2.81 5.79
CA LYS A 70 8.68 -3.62 4.65
C LYS A 70 9.11 -5.02 5.11
N LYS A 71 10.01 -5.09 6.09
CA LYS A 71 10.47 -6.38 6.62
C LYS A 71 9.32 -7.22 7.18
N TYR A 72 8.40 -6.57 7.87
CA TYR A 72 7.24 -7.25 8.42
C TYR A 72 6.39 -7.89 7.31
N PHE A 73 6.02 -7.12 6.28
CA PHE A 73 5.20 -7.66 5.21
C PHE A 73 5.93 -8.71 4.37
N GLU A 74 7.22 -8.53 4.12
CA GLU A 74 8.00 -9.54 3.39
C GLU A 74 8.04 -10.85 4.16
N LYS A 75 8.13 -10.78 5.48
CA LYS A 75 8.16 -11.98 6.33
C LYS A 75 6.82 -12.72 6.33
N ILE A 76 5.71 -12.01 6.50
CA ILE A 76 4.40 -12.65 6.65
C ILE A 76 3.78 -13.08 5.33
N THR A 77 4.13 -12.44 4.21
CA THR A 77 3.58 -12.77 2.89
C THR A 77 4.52 -13.62 2.05
N ASN A 78 5.81 -13.66 2.40
CA ASN A 78 6.87 -14.24 1.59
C ASN A 78 6.94 -13.64 0.19
N LYS A 79 6.55 -12.36 0.06
CA LYS A 79 6.59 -11.59 -1.17
C LYS A 79 7.44 -10.35 -0.97
N LYS A 80 8.12 -9.92 -2.04
CA LYS A 80 8.94 -8.73 -1.99
C LYS A 80 8.08 -7.47 -1.93
N CYS A 81 8.45 -6.55 -1.04
CA CYS A 81 7.81 -5.24 -0.94
C CYS A 81 8.63 -4.23 -1.74
N TYR A 82 8.01 -3.66 -2.77
CA TYR A 82 8.68 -2.68 -3.63
C TYR A 82 8.41 -1.26 -3.13
N GLU A 83 9.46 -0.45 -3.15
CA GLU A 83 9.32 0.96 -2.82
C GLU A 83 9.21 1.77 -4.11
N LEU A 84 8.17 2.60 -4.18
CA LEU A 84 7.99 3.55 -5.27
C LEU A 84 8.11 4.96 -4.72
N LYS A 85 8.62 5.86 -5.52
CA LYS A 85 8.63 7.27 -5.14
C LYS A 85 7.20 7.81 -5.15
N LYS A 86 6.84 8.55 -4.13
CA LYS A 86 5.50 9.15 -4.00
C LYS A 86 5.11 9.93 -5.26
N LEU A 87 6.07 10.65 -5.83
CA LEU A 87 5.83 11.44 -7.04
C LEU A 87 5.37 10.57 -8.22
N LYS A 88 5.91 9.35 -8.37
CA LYS A 88 5.47 8.43 -9.42
C LYS A 88 4.03 7.99 -9.24
N ILE A 89 3.65 7.65 -8.02
CA ILE A 89 2.28 7.25 -7.73
C ILE A 89 1.32 8.41 -7.98
N GLU A 90 1.65 9.58 -7.49
CA GLU A 90 0.81 10.78 -7.67
C GLU A 90 0.67 11.14 -9.16
N LYS A 91 1.76 11.06 -9.91
CA LYS A 91 1.74 11.35 -11.34
C LYS A 91 0.82 10.37 -12.09
N LEU A 92 0.86 9.11 -11.75
CA LEU A 92 0.02 8.09 -12.37
C LEU A 92 -1.45 8.29 -12.02
N ILE A 93 -1.75 8.66 -10.79
CA ILE A 93 -3.11 8.98 -10.37
C ILE A 93 -3.64 10.17 -11.16
N LYS A 94 -2.83 11.21 -11.35
CA LYS A 94 -3.23 12.40 -12.14
C LYS A 94 -3.52 12.04 -13.59
N ILE A 95 -2.73 11.18 -14.20
CA ILE A 95 -2.94 10.74 -15.57
C ILE A 95 -4.27 9.99 -15.69
N GLU A 96 -4.54 9.09 -14.75
CA GLU A 96 -5.78 8.32 -14.76
C GLU A 96 -7.02 9.19 -14.51
N VAL A 97 -6.92 10.16 -13.62
CA VAL A 97 -8.02 11.10 -13.33
C VAL A 97 -8.38 11.92 -14.57
N LYS A 98 -7.40 12.32 -15.37
CA LYS A 98 -7.63 13.06 -16.61
C LYS A 98 -8.42 12.25 -17.66
N LYS A 99 -8.47 10.94 -17.53
CA LYS A 99 -9.23 10.07 -18.43
C LYS A 99 -10.68 9.88 -18.02
N ASN A 100 -11.20 10.81 -17.24
CA ASN A 100 -12.61 10.87 -16.82
C ASN A 100 -13.07 9.81 -15.85
N GLN A 101 -12.15 9.14 -15.20
CA GLN A 101 -12.54 8.08 -14.29
C GLN A 101 -11.80 8.27 -13.00
N VAL A 102 -12.51 8.58 -11.98
CA VAL A 102 -11.94 8.74 -10.64
C VAL A 102 -12.36 7.53 -9.83
N GLY A 103 -11.39 6.86 -9.24
CA GLY A 103 -11.71 5.74 -8.38
C GLY A 103 -10.54 4.83 -8.11
N SER A 104 -10.77 3.89 -7.24
CA SER A 104 -9.76 2.94 -6.78
C SER A 104 -9.23 2.07 -7.90
N ASP A 105 -10.08 1.74 -8.89
CA ASP A 105 -9.69 0.95 -10.05
C ASP A 105 -8.60 1.65 -10.85
N ARG A 106 -8.64 2.97 -10.90
CA ARG A 106 -7.68 3.77 -11.63
C ARG A 106 -6.32 3.75 -10.99
N LEU A 107 -6.28 3.82 -9.67
CA LEU A 107 -5.02 3.71 -8.94
C LEU A 107 -4.39 2.33 -9.16
N ALA A 108 -5.17 1.28 -9.06
CA ALA A 108 -4.69 -0.08 -9.26
C ALA A 108 -4.17 -0.29 -10.69
N ASN A 109 -4.85 0.27 -11.70
CA ASN A 109 -4.39 0.21 -13.09
C ASN A 109 -3.07 0.96 -13.27
N ALA A 110 -2.98 2.16 -12.72
CA ALA A 110 -1.77 2.97 -12.82
C ALA A 110 -0.57 2.26 -12.18
N ILE A 111 -0.78 1.64 -11.04
CA ILE A 111 0.26 0.88 -10.34
C ILE A 111 0.68 -0.34 -11.15
N SER A 112 -0.25 -1.03 -11.78
CA SER A 112 0.05 -2.20 -12.61
C SER A 112 0.95 -1.86 -13.80
N VAL A 113 0.85 -0.66 -14.33
CA VAL A 113 1.68 -0.21 -15.45
C VAL A 113 3.15 -0.04 -15.04
N LEU A 114 3.41 0.20 -13.76
CA LEU A 114 4.78 0.37 -13.25
C LEU A 114 5.56 -0.94 -13.17
N GLU A 115 4.92 -2.03 -13.32
CA GLU A 115 5.50 -3.36 -13.23
C GLU A 115 5.80 -3.92 -14.61
#